data_8596e2c4fe960769799d1005642b7cc0
#
_entry.id   8596e2c4fe960769799d1005642b7cc0
#
_cell.length_a   1.000
_cell.length_b   1.000
_cell.length_c   1.000
_cell.angle_alpha   90.00
_cell.angle_beta   90.00
_cell.angle_gamma   90.00
#
_symmetry.space_group_name_H-M   'P 1'
#
loop_
_entity.id
_entity.type
_entity.pdbx_description
1 polymer ?
#
loop_
_entity_poly.entity_id
_entity_poly.type
_entity_poly.pdbx_seq_one_letter_code
_entity_poly.pdbx_strand_id
1 'polypeptide(L)'
;MFLDVVYALLLAALYRGVGDDQEGVQNRLGCLFFICLNLAYSSALPSINLFAAEKNIVIREQASGAYATSAYYLSKLVAELPKLSSKFVFCTLVYWIVGFNPDPTRYLNFLLIVVCECLAAQAIGMVMATGLPIGAALAFGPACITVFTLFGGIYLNMDSIPLGAGWIAYVDFIYYAFSALCANEFGDADATFTCDGDGGRCLPDGAAVLELYSFEDIRVAPQVLCQLALTFGLQCLAFVLLVRSSSRYMPLRIEREAPDLNKRLSATSPEDVELKEEKK
;
A
#
# COMPACT_ATOMS: atom_id res chain seq x y z
N MET A 1 -1.51 -10.87 -11.85
CA MET A 1 -0.78 -10.91 -13.13
C MET A 1 -1.69 -10.90 -14.34
N PHE A 2 -2.60 -11.88 -14.56
CA PHE A 2 -3.51 -11.86 -15.72
C PHE A 2 -4.37 -10.57 -15.78
N LEU A 3 -5.03 -10.21 -14.68
CA LEU A 3 -5.83 -8.99 -14.60
C LEU A 3 -5.00 -7.72 -14.82
N ASP A 4 -3.78 -7.66 -14.31
CA ASP A 4 -2.90 -6.49 -14.51
C ASP A 4 -2.56 -6.31 -16.00
N VAL A 5 -2.32 -7.41 -16.73
CA VAL A 5 -2.08 -7.36 -18.17
C VAL A 5 -3.33 -6.92 -18.93
N VAL A 6 -4.51 -7.45 -18.57
CA VAL A 6 -5.78 -7.02 -19.18
C VAL A 6 -6.03 -5.53 -18.94
N TYR A 7 -5.78 -5.04 -17.73
CA TYR A 7 -5.88 -3.62 -17.39
C TYR A 7 -4.86 -2.76 -18.17
N ALA A 8 -3.61 -3.24 -18.29
CA ALA A 8 -2.59 -2.55 -19.08
C ALA A 8 -3.01 -2.41 -20.54
N LEU A 9 -3.52 -3.49 -21.14
CA LEU A 9 -3.96 -3.47 -22.53
C LEU A 9 -5.19 -2.58 -22.74
N LEU A 10 -6.11 -2.55 -21.78
CA LEU A 10 -7.29 -1.67 -21.83
C LEU A 10 -6.87 -0.20 -21.76
N LEU A 11 -6.01 0.17 -20.80
CA LEU A 11 -5.47 1.54 -20.71
C LEU A 11 -4.69 1.91 -21.96
N ALA A 12 -3.83 1.02 -22.40
CA ALA A 12 -3.04 1.22 -23.61
C ALA A 12 -3.91 1.38 -24.87
N ALA A 13 -5.04 0.69 -24.95
CA ALA A 13 -5.98 0.85 -26.03
C ALA A 13 -6.72 2.20 -26.00
N LEU A 14 -7.10 2.68 -24.81
CA LEU A 14 -7.78 3.97 -24.60
C LEU A 14 -6.85 5.15 -24.84
N TYR A 15 -5.60 5.07 -24.43
CA TYR A 15 -4.61 6.15 -24.49
C TYR A 15 -3.52 5.90 -25.56
N ARG A 16 -3.83 5.13 -26.59
CA ARG A 16 -2.85 4.81 -27.65
C ARG A 16 -2.53 6.03 -28.51
N GLY A 17 -1.22 6.33 -28.64
CA GLY A 17 -0.75 7.35 -29.58
C GLY A 17 -1.17 8.77 -29.17
N VAL A 18 -1.02 9.08 -27.89
CA VAL A 18 -1.27 10.42 -27.36
C VAL A 18 -0.35 11.42 -28.08
N GLY A 19 -0.95 12.39 -28.79
CA GLY A 19 -0.26 13.44 -29.54
C GLY A 19 0.43 14.48 -28.64
N ASP A 20 1.09 15.44 -29.30
CA ASP A 20 1.70 16.61 -28.65
C ASP A 20 0.78 17.84 -28.78
N ASP A 21 -0.53 17.63 -28.75
CA ASP A 21 -1.59 18.63 -28.74
C ASP A 21 -2.16 18.80 -27.31
N GLN A 22 -3.05 19.76 -27.13
CA GLN A 22 -3.66 20.04 -25.82
C GLN A 22 -4.49 18.88 -25.28
N GLU A 23 -5.14 18.11 -26.16
CA GLU A 23 -5.84 16.90 -25.81
C GLU A 23 -4.86 15.81 -25.36
N GLY A 24 -3.72 15.71 -26.00
CA GLY A 24 -2.63 14.82 -25.63
C GLY A 24 -2.07 15.09 -24.24
N VAL A 25 -1.88 16.35 -23.87
CA VAL A 25 -1.46 16.76 -22.51
C VAL A 25 -2.47 16.27 -21.48
N GLN A 26 -3.75 16.52 -21.70
CA GLN A 26 -4.82 16.10 -20.81
C GLN A 26 -4.89 14.58 -20.68
N ASN A 27 -4.74 13.86 -21.79
CA ASN A 27 -4.75 12.40 -21.83
C ASN A 27 -3.54 11.80 -21.09
N ARG A 28 -2.33 12.38 -21.22
CA ARG A 28 -1.14 11.95 -20.45
C ARG A 28 -1.35 12.14 -18.96
N LEU A 29 -1.85 13.30 -18.51
CA LEU A 29 -2.15 13.56 -17.11
C LEU A 29 -3.19 12.59 -16.55
N GLY A 30 -4.28 12.38 -17.29
CA GLY A 30 -5.32 11.43 -16.90
C GLY A 30 -4.79 10.00 -16.80
N CYS A 31 -3.94 9.58 -17.74
CA CYS A 31 -3.33 8.25 -17.74
C CYS A 31 -2.39 8.07 -16.52
N LEU A 32 -1.50 9.05 -16.25
CA LEU A 32 -0.60 9.02 -15.09
C LEU A 32 -1.37 8.91 -13.78
N PHE A 33 -2.43 9.72 -13.64
CA PHE A 33 -3.26 9.67 -12.44
C PHE A 33 -4.01 8.33 -12.29
N PHE A 34 -4.51 7.79 -13.41
CA PHE A 34 -5.17 6.49 -13.39
C PHE A 34 -4.22 5.35 -13.06
N ILE A 35 -2.95 5.42 -13.48
CA ILE A 35 -1.90 4.50 -13.06
C ILE A 35 -1.74 4.55 -11.54
N CYS A 36 -1.59 5.75 -10.94
CA CYS A 36 -1.48 5.92 -9.49
C CYS A 36 -2.68 5.30 -8.76
N LEU A 37 -3.90 5.59 -9.19
CA LEU A 37 -5.10 5.01 -8.60
C LEU A 37 -5.13 3.48 -8.66
N ASN A 38 -4.85 2.93 -9.83
CA ASN A 38 -4.83 1.48 -10.02
C ASN A 38 -3.81 0.81 -9.11
N LEU A 39 -2.60 1.39 -9.00
CA LEU A 39 -1.53 0.86 -8.16
C LEU A 39 -1.85 0.98 -6.67
N ALA A 40 -2.42 2.10 -6.25
CA ALA A 40 -2.86 2.30 -4.87
C ALA A 40 -3.88 1.23 -4.43
N TYR A 41 -4.96 1.06 -5.20
CA TYR A 41 -5.98 0.06 -4.89
C TYR A 41 -5.46 -1.37 -5.00
N SER A 42 -4.71 -1.68 -6.05
CA SER A 42 -4.22 -3.04 -6.30
C SER A 42 -3.09 -3.48 -5.37
N SER A 43 -2.48 -2.56 -4.62
CA SER A 43 -1.46 -2.85 -3.61
C SER A 43 -2.04 -2.86 -2.18
N ALA A 44 -2.91 -1.90 -1.83
CA ALA A 44 -3.46 -1.80 -0.49
C ALA A 44 -4.52 -2.85 -0.17
N LEU A 45 -5.51 -3.07 -1.07
CA LEU A 45 -6.63 -3.97 -0.79
C LEU A 45 -6.22 -5.44 -0.61
N PRO A 46 -5.33 -6.04 -1.42
CA PRO A 46 -4.84 -7.38 -1.17
C PRO A 46 -4.12 -7.53 0.15
N SER A 47 -3.38 -6.50 0.59
CA SER A 47 -2.69 -6.51 1.89
C SER A 47 -3.67 -6.51 3.05
N ILE A 48 -4.76 -5.71 2.96
CA ILE A 48 -5.85 -5.72 3.95
C ILE A 48 -6.51 -7.09 4.01
N ASN A 49 -6.92 -7.64 2.86
CA ASN A 49 -7.63 -8.91 2.79
C ASN A 49 -6.80 -10.08 3.32
N LEU A 50 -5.54 -10.16 2.90
CA LEU A 50 -4.64 -11.25 3.29
C LEU A 50 -4.38 -11.23 4.80
N PHE A 51 -4.03 -10.06 5.35
CA PHE A 51 -3.76 -9.93 6.78
C PHE A 51 -5.03 -10.17 7.61
N ALA A 52 -6.17 -9.67 7.15
CA ALA A 52 -7.46 -9.90 7.80
C ALA A 52 -7.79 -11.39 7.92
N ALA A 53 -7.53 -12.18 6.87
CA ALA A 53 -7.76 -13.62 6.88
C ALA A 53 -6.81 -14.36 7.84
N GLU A 54 -5.57 -13.93 7.95
CA GLU A 54 -4.54 -14.59 8.76
C GLU A 54 -4.50 -14.14 10.22
N LYS A 55 -5.02 -12.97 10.55
CA LYS A 55 -4.89 -12.33 11.87
C LYS A 55 -5.22 -13.25 13.04
N ASN A 56 -6.31 -14.00 12.96
CA ASN A 56 -6.74 -14.90 14.05
C ASN A 56 -5.81 -16.11 14.21
N ILE A 57 -5.22 -16.59 13.12
CA ILE A 57 -4.26 -17.70 13.13
C ILE A 57 -2.97 -17.22 13.78
N VAL A 58 -2.46 -16.08 13.33
CA VAL A 58 -1.23 -15.46 13.82
C VAL A 58 -1.28 -15.18 15.32
N ILE A 59 -2.40 -14.64 15.82
CA ILE A 59 -2.58 -14.39 17.26
C ILE A 59 -2.50 -15.69 18.07
N ARG A 60 -3.08 -16.79 17.58
CA ARG A 60 -3.03 -18.11 18.25
C ARG A 60 -1.61 -18.70 18.22
N GLU A 61 -0.94 -18.62 17.09
CA GLU A 61 0.43 -19.13 16.93
C GLU A 61 1.43 -18.33 17.78
N GLN A 62 1.26 -17.03 17.86
CA GLN A 62 2.07 -16.18 18.74
C GLN A 62 1.78 -16.47 20.23
N ALA A 63 0.54 -16.72 20.60
CA ALA A 63 0.18 -17.11 21.97
C ALA A 63 0.78 -18.46 22.37
N SER A 64 0.99 -19.38 21.42
CA SER A 64 1.70 -20.65 21.65
C SER A 64 3.22 -20.53 21.64
N GLY A 65 3.78 -19.34 21.30
CA GLY A 65 5.23 -19.11 21.24
C GLY A 65 5.90 -19.69 19.99
N ALA A 66 5.15 -19.95 18.91
CA ALA A 66 5.68 -20.57 17.70
C ALA A 66 6.76 -19.71 17.02
N TYR A 67 6.59 -18.38 17.00
CA TYR A 67 7.57 -17.45 16.41
C TYR A 67 7.41 -16.04 16.98
N ALA A 68 8.47 -15.23 16.80
CA ALA A 68 8.45 -13.83 17.20
C ALA A 68 7.61 -12.98 16.22
N THR A 69 6.91 -11.97 16.74
CA THR A 69 6.10 -11.02 15.93
C THR A 69 6.94 -10.36 14.83
N SER A 70 8.21 -10.04 15.13
CA SER A 70 9.14 -9.43 14.15
C SER A 70 9.44 -10.35 12.98
N ALA A 71 9.63 -11.66 13.23
CA ALA A 71 9.88 -12.64 12.18
C ALA A 71 8.67 -12.78 11.24
N TYR A 72 7.46 -12.85 11.80
CA TYR A 72 6.23 -12.84 11.02
C TYR A 72 6.11 -11.58 10.16
N TYR A 73 6.29 -10.40 10.77
CA TYR A 73 6.16 -9.14 10.06
C TYR A 73 7.15 -9.02 8.90
N LEU A 74 8.41 -9.35 9.14
CA LEU A 74 9.45 -9.34 8.11
C LEU A 74 9.15 -10.32 6.98
N SER A 75 8.68 -11.53 7.30
CA SER A 75 8.29 -12.51 6.29
C SER A 75 7.17 -12.00 5.38
N LYS A 76 6.22 -11.21 5.93
CA LYS A 76 5.16 -10.57 5.15
C LYS A 76 5.70 -9.51 4.21
N LEU A 77 6.61 -8.65 4.65
CA LEU A 77 7.25 -7.66 3.79
C LEU A 77 7.98 -8.33 2.62
N VAL A 78 8.73 -9.38 2.89
CA VAL A 78 9.44 -10.13 1.84
C VAL A 78 8.49 -10.83 0.89
N ALA A 79 7.37 -11.38 1.38
CA ALA A 79 6.36 -12.05 0.56
C ALA A 79 5.62 -11.11 -0.41
N GLU A 80 5.64 -9.80 -0.17
CA GLU A 80 5.06 -8.80 -1.08
C GLU A 80 5.98 -8.47 -2.27
N LEU A 81 7.31 -8.63 -2.12
CA LEU A 81 8.26 -8.28 -3.19
C LEU A 81 8.00 -9.02 -4.52
N PRO A 82 7.69 -10.33 -4.56
CA PRO A 82 7.35 -11.00 -5.81
C PRO A 82 6.12 -10.43 -6.53
N LYS A 83 5.17 -9.84 -5.77
CA LYS A 83 3.97 -9.23 -6.36
C LYS A 83 4.28 -7.97 -7.15
N LEU A 84 5.39 -7.28 -6.85
CA LEU A 84 5.85 -6.13 -7.62
C LEU A 84 6.17 -6.50 -9.07
N SER A 85 6.55 -7.76 -9.36
CA SER A 85 6.83 -8.20 -10.73
C SER A 85 5.64 -8.00 -11.67
N SER A 86 4.41 -8.24 -11.21
CA SER A 86 3.22 -8.00 -12.02
C SER A 86 2.98 -6.51 -12.28
N LYS A 87 3.34 -5.65 -11.32
CA LYS A 87 3.26 -4.19 -11.47
C LYS A 87 4.31 -3.66 -12.45
N PHE A 88 5.51 -4.22 -12.44
CA PHE A 88 6.52 -3.91 -13.45
C PHE A 88 6.04 -4.22 -14.87
N VAL A 89 5.44 -5.40 -15.07
CA VAL A 89 4.89 -5.78 -16.39
C VAL A 89 3.77 -4.80 -16.79
N PHE A 90 2.83 -4.51 -15.89
CA PHE A 90 1.75 -3.55 -16.13
C PHE A 90 2.32 -2.19 -16.56
N CYS A 91 3.20 -1.61 -15.77
CA CYS A 91 3.76 -0.28 -15.98
C CYS A 91 4.61 -0.19 -17.25
N THR A 92 5.40 -1.23 -17.53
CA THR A 92 6.20 -1.31 -18.77
C THR A 92 5.30 -1.33 -20.01
N LEU A 93 4.24 -2.14 -19.99
CA LEU A 93 3.29 -2.19 -21.12
C LEU A 93 2.60 -0.84 -21.34
N VAL A 94 2.09 -0.23 -20.26
CA VAL A 94 1.40 1.07 -20.35
C VAL A 94 2.37 2.15 -20.82
N TYR A 95 3.57 2.23 -20.25
CA TYR A 95 4.57 3.26 -20.60
C TYR A 95 4.86 3.31 -22.10
N TRP A 96 5.16 2.16 -22.70
CA TRP A 96 5.55 2.09 -24.11
C TRP A 96 4.39 2.15 -25.10
N ILE A 97 3.20 1.67 -24.72
CA ILE A 97 2.05 1.68 -25.66
C ILE A 97 1.35 3.03 -25.65
N VAL A 98 1.26 3.71 -24.51
CA VAL A 98 0.73 5.09 -24.42
C VAL A 98 1.68 6.07 -25.12
N GLY A 99 3.00 5.80 -25.08
CA GLY A 99 4.00 6.65 -25.70
C GLY A 99 4.44 7.80 -24.81
N PHE A 100 4.75 7.50 -23.54
CA PHE A 100 5.44 8.44 -22.67
C PHE A 100 6.86 8.73 -23.15
N ASN A 101 7.54 9.69 -22.55
CA ASN A 101 8.86 10.14 -22.98
C ASN A 101 9.84 8.95 -23.10
N PRO A 102 10.46 8.71 -24.30
CA PRO A 102 11.26 7.50 -24.56
C PRO A 102 12.67 7.53 -23.93
N ASP A 103 13.01 8.56 -23.12
CA ASP A 103 14.29 8.62 -22.43
C ASP A 103 14.41 7.49 -21.40
N PRO A 104 15.46 6.63 -21.47
CA PRO A 104 15.69 5.55 -20.52
C PRO A 104 15.76 6.03 -19.05
N THR A 105 16.28 7.21 -18.79
CA THR A 105 16.35 7.79 -17.43
C THR A 105 14.98 8.06 -16.88
N ARG A 106 14.09 8.63 -17.72
CA ARG A 106 12.70 8.91 -17.35
C ARG A 106 11.90 7.63 -17.13
N TYR A 107 12.13 6.62 -17.94
CA TYR A 107 11.53 5.31 -17.74
C TYR A 107 11.97 4.66 -16.41
N LEU A 108 13.26 4.74 -16.06
CA LEU A 108 13.75 4.23 -14.77
C LEU A 108 13.18 5.00 -13.58
N ASN A 109 13.10 6.33 -13.69
CA ASN A 109 12.46 7.17 -12.67
C ASN A 109 10.98 6.81 -12.52
N PHE A 110 10.25 6.62 -13.61
CA PHE A 110 8.86 6.18 -13.60
C PHE A 110 8.69 4.86 -12.84
N LEU A 111 9.53 3.85 -13.13
CA LEU A 111 9.49 2.57 -12.43
C LEU A 111 9.81 2.72 -10.93
N LEU A 112 10.78 3.58 -10.59
CA LEU A 112 11.15 3.86 -9.20
C LEU A 112 9.98 4.48 -8.42
N ILE A 113 9.32 5.50 -8.99
CA ILE A 113 8.17 6.17 -8.38
C ILE A 113 7.04 5.16 -8.14
N VAL A 114 6.72 4.36 -9.15
CA VAL A 114 5.68 3.34 -9.09
C VAL A 114 5.94 2.29 -8.00
N VAL A 115 7.19 1.84 -7.88
CA VAL A 115 7.57 0.88 -6.80
C VAL A 115 7.37 1.51 -5.44
N CYS A 116 7.82 2.76 -5.24
CA CYS A 116 7.64 3.47 -3.98
C CYS A 116 6.15 3.65 -3.65
N GLU A 117 5.32 3.95 -4.65
CA GLU A 117 3.87 4.07 -4.49
C GLU A 117 3.22 2.74 -4.06
N CYS A 118 3.57 1.63 -4.71
CA CYS A 118 3.07 0.31 -4.34
C CYS A 118 3.43 -0.05 -2.89
N LEU A 119 4.67 0.25 -2.46
CA LEU A 119 5.12 0.01 -1.09
C LEU A 119 4.40 0.90 -0.07
N ALA A 120 4.13 2.17 -0.41
CA ALA A 120 3.37 3.08 0.44
C ALA A 120 1.90 2.63 0.58
N ALA A 121 1.27 2.27 -0.53
CA ALA A 121 -0.10 1.75 -0.54
C ALA A 121 -0.24 0.47 0.28
N GLN A 122 0.73 -0.46 0.14
CA GLN A 122 0.81 -1.67 0.96
C GLN A 122 0.95 -1.32 2.45
N ALA A 123 1.81 -0.36 2.80
CA ALA A 123 2.01 0.05 4.19
C ALA A 123 0.73 0.59 4.83
N ILE A 124 -0.06 1.40 4.11
CA ILE A 124 -1.38 1.85 4.55
C ILE A 124 -2.32 0.67 4.74
N GLY A 125 -2.35 -0.28 3.79
CA GLY A 125 -3.12 -1.51 3.92
C GLY A 125 -2.78 -2.28 5.19
N MET A 126 -1.48 -2.40 5.50
CA MET A 126 -1.00 -3.05 6.73
C MET A 126 -1.41 -2.29 8.00
N VAL A 127 -1.33 -0.95 8.02
CA VAL A 127 -1.79 -0.13 9.15
C VAL A 127 -3.28 -0.35 9.41
N MET A 128 -4.11 -0.33 8.36
CA MET A 128 -5.54 -0.58 8.48
C MET A 128 -5.85 -1.98 9.01
N ALA A 129 -5.18 -3.00 8.47
CA ALA A 129 -5.39 -4.39 8.85
C ALA A 129 -4.93 -4.71 10.27
N THR A 130 -3.85 -4.09 10.75
CA THR A 130 -3.35 -4.27 12.12
C THR A 130 -4.11 -3.47 13.14
N GLY A 131 -4.48 -2.22 12.81
CA GLY A 131 -5.09 -1.27 13.73
C GLY A 131 -6.60 -1.44 13.91
N LEU A 132 -7.32 -2.00 12.92
CA LEU A 132 -8.77 -2.08 12.93
C LEU A 132 -9.28 -3.53 13.02
N PRO A 133 -10.53 -3.74 13.50
CA PRO A 133 -11.23 -5.00 13.30
C PRO A 133 -11.42 -5.28 11.80
N ILE A 134 -11.43 -6.56 11.42
CA ILE A 134 -11.46 -7.02 10.01
C ILE A 134 -12.55 -6.31 9.18
N GLY A 135 -13.80 -6.30 9.68
CA GLY A 135 -14.91 -5.65 8.98
C GLY A 135 -14.72 -4.15 8.78
N ALA A 136 -14.14 -3.46 9.78
CA ALA A 136 -13.83 -2.05 9.69
C ALA A 136 -12.67 -1.79 8.71
N ALA A 137 -11.60 -2.58 8.74
CA ALA A 137 -10.48 -2.46 7.82
C ALA A 137 -10.91 -2.59 6.35
N LEU A 138 -11.80 -3.55 6.06
CA LEU A 138 -12.35 -3.76 4.71
C LEU A 138 -13.26 -2.61 4.23
N ALA A 139 -13.98 -1.96 5.15
CA ALA A 139 -14.85 -0.83 4.82
C ALA A 139 -14.07 0.48 4.70
N PHE A 140 -13.18 0.77 5.66
CA PHE A 140 -12.43 2.03 5.71
C PHE A 140 -11.22 2.06 4.77
N GLY A 141 -10.64 0.90 4.40
CA GLY A 141 -9.50 0.84 3.50
C GLY A 141 -9.74 1.54 2.16
N PRO A 142 -10.76 1.14 1.38
CA PRO A 142 -11.12 1.81 0.13
C PRO A 142 -11.47 3.29 0.32
N ALA A 143 -12.22 3.61 1.40
CA ALA A 143 -12.61 4.99 1.69
C ALA A 143 -11.39 5.89 1.97
N CYS A 144 -10.38 5.38 2.69
CA CYS A 144 -9.13 6.08 2.95
C CYS A 144 -8.38 6.40 1.65
N ILE A 145 -8.25 5.42 0.74
CA ILE A 145 -7.61 5.62 -0.58
C ILE A 145 -8.39 6.65 -1.39
N THR A 146 -9.74 6.62 -1.35
CA THR A 146 -10.58 7.62 -2.04
C THR A 146 -10.33 9.03 -1.49
N VAL A 147 -10.17 9.20 -0.17
CA VAL A 147 -9.81 10.50 0.41
C VAL A 147 -8.46 10.97 -0.12
N PHE A 148 -7.43 10.14 -0.11
CA PHE A 148 -6.12 10.48 -0.69
C PHE A 148 -6.21 10.80 -2.18
N THR A 149 -7.07 10.11 -2.94
CA THR A 149 -7.31 10.43 -4.35
C THR A 149 -7.77 11.87 -4.56
N LEU A 150 -8.62 12.42 -3.66
CA LEU A 150 -9.08 13.80 -3.76
C LEU A 150 -7.96 14.82 -3.54
N PHE A 151 -7.00 14.50 -2.65
CA PHE A 151 -5.85 15.36 -2.36
C PHE A 151 -4.62 15.06 -3.24
N GLY A 152 -4.71 14.08 -4.14
CA GLY A 152 -3.61 13.64 -5.02
C GLY A 152 -3.11 14.67 -6.05
N GLY A 153 -3.69 15.87 -6.09
CA GLY A 153 -3.20 17.01 -6.88
C GLY A 153 -3.89 17.23 -8.22
N ILE A 154 -4.70 16.29 -8.73
CA ILE A 154 -5.44 16.47 -9.99
C ILE A 154 -6.80 17.18 -9.77
N TYR A 155 -7.49 16.86 -8.67
CA TYR A 155 -8.81 17.41 -8.35
C TYR A 155 -8.73 18.71 -7.53
N LEU A 156 -7.77 18.78 -6.61
CA LEU A 156 -7.55 19.92 -5.74
C LEU A 156 -6.14 20.44 -5.95
N ASN A 157 -6.03 21.69 -6.37
CA ASN A 157 -4.75 22.38 -6.38
C ASN A 157 -4.32 22.66 -4.94
N MET A 158 -3.05 22.40 -4.61
CA MET A 158 -2.48 22.56 -3.26
C MET A 158 -2.67 23.96 -2.71
N ASP A 159 -2.57 24.99 -3.55
CA ASP A 159 -2.74 26.39 -3.17
C ASP A 159 -4.18 26.75 -2.78
N SER A 160 -5.14 25.93 -3.19
CA SER A 160 -6.57 26.13 -2.94
C SER A 160 -7.09 25.36 -1.73
N ILE A 161 -6.25 24.54 -1.08
CA ILE A 161 -6.67 23.70 0.06
C ILE A 161 -6.87 24.59 1.31
N PRO A 162 -8.03 24.49 2.01
CA PRO A 162 -8.24 25.21 3.25
C PRO A 162 -7.18 24.84 4.32
N LEU A 163 -6.73 25.82 5.10
CA LEU A 163 -5.70 25.66 6.14
C LEU A 163 -5.92 24.48 7.10
N GLY A 164 -7.17 24.07 7.30
CA GLY A 164 -7.52 22.93 8.17
C GLY A 164 -7.33 21.53 7.56
N ALA A 165 -7.24 21.42 6.22
CA ALA A 165 -7.13 20.14 5.52
C ALA A 165 -5.76 19.93 4.84
N GLY A 166 -4.93 20.97 4.77
CA GLY A 166 -3.63 20.92 4.09
C GLY A 166 -2.67 19.84 4.61
N TRP A 167 -2.79 19.47 5.90
CA TRP A 167 -1.95 18.40 6.47
C TRP A 167 -2.16 17.03 5.82
N ILE A 168 -3.35 16.78 5.21
CA ILE A 168 -3.66 15.49 4.54
C ILE A 168 -2.71 15.29 3.36
N ALA A 169 -2.42 16.33 2.60
CA ALA A 169 -1.52 16.26 1.46
C ALA A 169 -0.08 15.86 1.85
N TYR A 170 0.38 16.23 3.06
CA TYR A 170 1.72 15.82 3.54
C TYR A 170 1.81 14.34 3.90
N VAL A 171 0.69 13.65 4.11
CA VAL A 171 0.64 12.20 4.35
C VAL A 171 0.06 11.43 3.17
N ASP A 172 -0.24 12.13 2.08
CA ASP A 172 -0.82 11.55 0.87
C ASP A 172 0.26 10.98 -0.05
N PHE A 173 0.35 9.66 -0.07
CA PHE A 173 1.29 8.96 -0.94
C PHE A 173 0.94 9.07 -2.42
N ILE A 174 -0.35 9.26 -2.78
CA ILE A 174 -0.80 9.47 -4.17
C ILE A 174 -0.30 10.82 -4.68
N TYR A 175 -0.36 11.87 -3.84
CA TYR A 175 0.17 13.17 -4.18
C TYR A 175 1.67 13.12 -4.53
N TYR A 176 2.48 12.46 -3.69
CA TYR A 176 3.91 12.32 -3.94
C TYR A 176 4.20 11.54 -5.23
N ALA A 177 3.45 10.46 -5.49
CA ALA A 177 3.62 9.68 -6.70
C ALA A 177 3.19 10.45 -7.94
N PHE A 178 1.99 11.02 -7.94
CA PHE A 178 1.44 11.73 -9.09
C PHE A 178 2.27 12.97 -9.45
N SER A 179 2.61 13.80 -8.47
CA SER A 179 3.43 14.98 -8.69
C SER A 179 4.83 14.63 -9.22
N ALA A 180 5.45 13.54 -8.70
CA ALA A 180 6.72 13.05 -9.22
C ALA A 180 6.61 12.51 -10.65
N LEU A 181 5.51 11.80 -11.00
CA LEU A 181 5.26 11.33 -12.35
C LEU A 181 5.04 12.49 -13.32
N CYS A 182 4.29 13.52 -12.92
CA CYS A 182 4.12 14.73 -13.72
C CYS A 182 5.45 15.45 -13.93
N ALA A 183 6.25 15.64 -12.88
CA ALA A 183 7.58 16.24 -13.01
C ALA A 183 8.53 15.40 -13.87
N ASN A 184 8.39 14.07 -13.86
CA ASN A 184 9.19 13.19 -14.72
C ASN A 184 8.76 13.28 -16.19
N GLU A 185 7.48 13.39 -16.50
CA GLU A 185 6.96 13.43 -17.88
C GLU A 185 7.08 14.84 -18.48
N PHE A 186 6.64 15.87 -17.76
CA PHE A 186 6.54 17.24 -18.25
C PHE A 186 7.74 18.14 -17.88
N GLY A 187 8.65 17.67 -17.06
CA GLY A 187 9.83 18.42 -16.63
C GLY A 187 10.93 18.55 -17.69
N ASP A 188 10.62 18.32 -18.99
CA ASP A 188 11.53 18.53 -20.09
C ASP A 188 11.46 19.99 -20.55
N ALA A 189 12.61 20.66 -20.59
CA ALA A 189 12.69 22.05 -21.05
C ALA A 189 12.36 22.19 -22.55
N ASP A 190 12.52 21.11 -23.33
CA ASP A 190 12.30 21.10 -24.77
C ASP A 190 10.90 20.57 -25.17
N ALA A 191 10.08 20.14 -24.18
CA ALA A 191 8.73 19.66 -24.45
C ALA A 191 7.81 20.84 -24.85
N THR A 192 7.44 20.88 -26.13
CA THR A 192 6.53 21.91 -26.68
C THR A 192 5.24 21.25 -27.18
N PHE A 193 4.11 21.87 -26.86
CA PHE A 193 2.79 21.39 -27.24
C PHE A 193 2.11 22.36 -28.22
N THR A 194 1.42 21.81 -29.20
CA THR A 194 0.68 22.62 -30.18
C THR A 194 -0.61 23.17 -29.54
N CYS A 195 -0.84 24.48 -29.79
CA CYS A 195 -2.05 25.16 -29.34
C CYS A 195 -2.96 25.35 -30.54
N ASP A 196 -4.11 24.68 -30.53
CA ASP A 196 -5.19 24.95 -31.49
C ASP A 196 -5.94 26.20 -31.04
N GLY A 197 -6.15 27.14 -31.99
CA GLY A 197 -6.63 28.48 -31.72
C GLY A 197 -8.08 28.65 -31.26
N ASP A 198 -8.72 27.65 -30.72
CA ASP A 198 -10.14 27.61 -30.35
C ASP A 198 -10.45 28.11 -28.94
N GLY A 199 -9.77 29.15 -28.46
CA GLY A 199 -10.20 29.89 -27.25
C GLY A 199 -10.05 29.17 -25.92
N GLY A 200 -9.49 27.96 -25.88
CA GLY A 200 -9.15 27.23 -24.68
C GLY A 200 -7.84 27.73 -24.04
N ARG A 201 -7.57 27.34 -22.80
CA ARG A 201 -6.29 27.63 -22.13
C ARG A 201 -5.18 26.86 -22.84
N CYS A 202 -4.29 27.59 -23.50
CA CYS A 202 -3.14 27.00 -24.16
C CYS A 202 -2.02 26.75 -23.16
N LEU A 203 -1.49 25.53 -23.16
CA LEU A 203 -0.31 25.09 -22.39
C LEU A 203 0.81 24.83 -23.39
N PRO A 204 1.68 25.81 -23.66
CA PRO A 204 2.64 25.72 -24.75
C PRO A 204 3.80 24.79 -24.48
N ASP A 205 4.11 24.54 -23.23
CA ASP A 205 5.25 23.74 -22.80
C ASP A 205 4.94 22.94 -21.53
N GLY A 206 5.86 22.05 -21.15
CA GLY A 206 5.74 21.23 -19.94
C GLY A 206 5.75 22.06 -18.66
N ALA A 207 6.43 23.20 -18.65
CA ALA A 207 6.46 24.10 -17.49
C ALA A 207 5.07 24.69 -17.21
N ALA A 208 4.35 25.13 -18.24
CA ALA A 208 2.97 25.63 -18.12
C ALA A 208 2.01 24.53 -17.62
N VAL A 209 2.25 23.26 -17.97
CA VAL A 209 1.48 22.14 -17.43
C VAL A 209 1.74 21.96 -15.93
N LEU A 210 3.00 22.02 -15.49
CA LEU A 210 3.37 21.89 -14.08
C LEU A 210 2.85 23.06 -13.24
N GLU A 211 2.91 24.30 -13.76
CA GLU A 211 2.37 25.50 -13.12
C GLU A 211 0.85 25.39 -12.90
N LEU A 212 0.11 24.83 -13.85
CA LEU A 212 -1.34 24.65 -13.73
C LEU A 212 -1.75 23.83 -12.50
N TYR A 213 -0.92 22.88 -12.10
CA TYR A 213 -1.16 21.99 -10.95
C TYR A 213 -0.32 22.37 -9.72
N SER A 214 0.39 23.52 -9.75
CA SER A 214 1.33 23.96 -8.70
C SER A 214 2.45 22.94 -8.43
N PHE A 215 2.99 22.37 -9.52
CA PHE A 215 4.09 21.39 -9.49
C PHE A 215 5.40 21.96 -10.06
N GLU A 216 5.50 23.29 -10.30
CA GLU A 216 6.66 23.94 -10.90
C GLU A 216 7.97 23.73 -10.11
N ASP A 217 7.89 23.69 -8.78
CA ASP A 217 9.05 23.48 -7.90
C ASP A 217 9.33 22.01 -7.59
N ILE A 218 8.48 21.10 -8.10
CA ILE A 218 8.57 19.67 -7.78
C ILE A 218 9.66 19.00 -8.59
N ARG A 219 10.50 18.24 -7.89
CA ARG A 219 11.54 17.39 -8.47
C ARG A 219 11.31 15.92 -8.06
N VAL A 220 11.64 14.99 -8.94
CA VAL A 220 11.45 13.55 -8.72
C VAL A 220 12.14 13.06 -7.45
N ALA A 221 13.41 13.40 -7.24
CA ALA A 221 14.20 12.87 -6.13
C ALA A 221 13.66 13.24 -4.73
N PRO A 222 13.33 14.50 -4.42
CA PRO A 222 12.70 14.85 -3.14
C PRO A 222 11.37 14.14 -2.91
N GLN A 223 10.52 14.02 -3.93
CA GLN A 223 9.22 13.36 -3.80
C GLN A 223 9.37 11.86 -3.48
N VAL A 224 10.28 11.18 -4.16
CA VAL A 224 10.61 9.78 -3.87
C VAL A 224 11.14 9.62 -2.45
N LEU A 225 12.00 10.53 -1.98
CA LEU A 225 12.51 10.49 -0.60
C LEU A 225 11.39 10.70 0.43
N CYS A 226 10.49 11.65 0.21
CA CYS A 226 9.32 11.86 1.08
C CYS A 226 8.43 10.62 1.11
N GLN A 227 8.18 10.02 -0.05
CA GLN A 227 7.38 8.81 -0.17
C GLN A 227 8.01 7.61 0.53
N LEU A 228 9.33 7.43 0.42
CA LEU A 228 10.07 6.39 1.17
C LEU A 228 10.03 6.64 2.68
N ALA A 229 10.20 7.88 3.13
CA ALA A 229 10.10 8.25 4.54
C ALA A 229 8.68 7.97 5.09
N LEU A 230 7.65 8.34 4.35
CA LEU A 230 6.26 8.04 4.67
C LEU A 230 6.02 6.53 4.76
N THR A 231 6.48 5.77 3.77
CA THR A 231 6.38 4.31 3.74
C THR A 231 7.04 3.69 4.96
N PHE A 232 8.26 4.10 5.29
CA PHE A 232 8.98 3.61 6.47
C PHE A 232 8.23 3.92 7.77
N GLY A 233 7.73 5.16 7.92
CA GLY A 233 6.92 5.56 9.07
C GLY A 233 5.65 4.74 9.23
N LEU A 234 4.93 4.49 8.13
CA LEU A 234 3.73 3.67 8.11
C LEU A 234 4.04 2.20 8.43
N GLN A 235 5.14 1.65 7.92
CA GLN A 235 5.57 0.28 8.24
C GLN A 235 5.93 0.14 9.73
N CYS A 236 6.63 1.13 10.30
CA CYS A 236 6.88 1.15 11.75
C CYS A 236 5.59 1.22 12.57
N LEU A 237 4.64 2.06 12.15
CA LEU A 237 3.33 2.17 12.79
C LEU A 237 2.56 0.84 12.73
N ALA A 238 2.51 0.20 11.57
CA ALA A 238 1.87 -1.10 11.39
C ALA A 238 2.49 -2.17 12.29
N PHE A 239 3.81 -2.20 12.38
CA PHE A 239 4.54 -3.10 13.29
C PHE A 239 4.19 -2.86 14.76
N VAL A 240 4.19 -1.60 15.21
CA VAL A 240 3.83 -1.24 16.60
C VAL A 240 2.39 -1.64 16.91
N LEU A 241 1.44 -1.41 15.99
CA LEU A 241 0.04 -1.81 16.14
C LEU A 241 -0.08 -3.34 16.22
N LEU A 242 0.68 -4.06 15.39
CA LEU A 242 0.71 -5.53 15.42
C LEU A 242 1.23 -6.05 16.76
N VAL A 243 2.34 -5.51 17.27
CA VAL A 243 2.92 -5.89 18.56
C VAL A 243 1.92 -5.61 19.71
N ARG A 244 1.20 -4.49 19.65
CA ARG A 244 0.18 -4.16 20.68
C ARG A 244 -1.04 -5.07 20.60
N SER A 245 -1.42 -5.51 19.39
CA SER A 245 -2.55 -6.43 19.16
C SER A 245 -2.18 -7.87 19.44
N SER A 246 -0.90 -8.23 19.43
CA SER A 246 -0.42 -9.56 19.76
C SER A 246 -0.66 -9.87 21.24
N SER A 247 -1.32 -10.97 21.51
CA SER A 247 -1.50 -11.45 22.88
C SER A 247 -0.14 -11.71 23.50
N ARG A 248 0.13 -11.08 24.67
CA ARG A 248 1.33 -11.41 25.41
C ARG A 248 1.30 -12.91 25.74
N TYR A 249 2.41 -13.58 25.47
CA TYR A 249 2.61 -14.96 25.87
C TYR A 249 2.19 -15.14 27.34
N MET A 250 1.07 -15.82 27.60
CA MET A 250 0.78 -16.34 28.91
C MET A 250 1.51 -17.69 29.03
N PRO A 251 2.59 -17.78 29.83
CA PRO A 251 3.15 -19.08 30.10
C PRO A 251 2.01 -19.92 30.66
N LEU A 252 1.73 -21.07 30.05
CA LEU A 252 0.83 -22.05 30.62
C LEU A 252 1.37 -22.32 32.02
N ARG A 253 0.65 -21.80 33.03
CA ARG A 253 0.90 -22.16 34.41
C ARG A 253 0.50 -23.62 34.47
N ILE A 254 1.47 -24.51 34.28
CA ILE A 254 1.31 -25.91 34.64
C ILE A 254 1.11 -25.82 36.15
N GLU A 255 -0.15 -25.75 36.55
CA GLU A 255 -0.53 -25.94 37.91
C GLU A 255 -0.02 -27.34 38.24
N ARG A 256 1.05 -27.40 39.02
CA ARG A 256 1.59 -28.65 39.56
C ARG A 256 0.56 -29.22 40.53
N GLU A 257 -0.54 -29.75 39.98
CA GLU A 257 -1.45 -30.67 40.70
C GLU A 257 -0.85 -32.06 40.87
N ALA A 258 0.40 -32.25 40.42
CA ALA A 258 1.10 -33.51 40.56
C ALA A 258 1.40 -33.97 42.00
N PRO A 259 1.53 -33.11 43.04
CA PRO A 259 1.73 -33.67 44.40
C PRO A 259 0.49 -34.27 45.03
N ASP A 260 -0.72 -33.85 44.62
CA ASP A 260 -1.94 -34.35 45.30
C ASP A 260 -2.48 -35.63 44.67
N LEU A 261 -2.26 -35.85 43.38
CA LEU A 261 -2.64 -37.12 42.73
C LEU A 261 -1.75 -38.29 43.23
N ASN A 262 -0.46 -38.07 43.41
CA ASN A 262 0.47 -39.06 43.93
C ASN A 262 0.19 -39.37 45.41
N LYS A 263 -0.28 -38.36 46.18
CA LYS A 263 -0.69 -38.54 47.58
C LYS A 263 -2.03 -39.28 47.72
N ARG A 264 -2.92 -39.11 46.74
CA ARG A 264 -4.19 -39.88 46.67
C ARG A 264 -3.98 -41.31 46.21
N LEU A 265 -3.06 -41.57 45.28
CA LEU A 265 -2.68 -42.90 44.82
C LEU A 265 -1.89 -43.70 45.86
N SER A 266 -1.08 -43.01 46.70
CA SER A 266 -0.36 -43.66 47.81
C SER A 266 -1.19 -43.82 49.10
N ALA A 267 -2.35 -43.19 49.18
CA ALA A 267 -3.27 -43.35 50.32
C ALA A 267 -4.33 -44.44 50.11
N THR A 268 -4.47 -44.98 48.91
CA THR A 268 -5.25 -46.21 48.64
C THR A 268 -4.33 -47.41 48.84
N SER A 269 -4.27 -47.90 50.08
CA SER A 269 -3.59 -49.15 50.36
C SER A 269 -4.37 -50.35 49.73
N PRO A 270 -3.68 -51.42 49.34
CA PRO A 270 -4.33 -52.60 48.75
C PRO A 270 -5.42 -53.23 49.62
N GLU A 271 -5.38 -53.02 50.94
CA GLU A 271 -6.36 -53.52 51.90
C GLU A 271 -7.75 -52.88 51.78
N ASP A 272 -7.87 -51.66 51.27
CA ASP A 272 -9.15 -50.96 51.12
C ASP A 272 -9.96 -51.41 49.89
N VAL A 273 -9.35 -52.14 48.99
CA VAL A 273 -10.01 -52.70 47.77
C VAL A 273 -10.66 -53.99 48.02
N GLU A 274 -10.06 -54.91 48.91
CA GLU A 274 -10.63 -56.22 49.23
C GLU A 274 -11.90 -56.15 50.11
N LEU A 275 -11.99 -55.11 50.97
CA LEU A 275 -13.17 -54.93 51.85
C LEU A 275 -14.44 -54.41 51.12
N LYS A 276 -14.35 -54.03 49.89
CA LYS A 276 -15.49 -53.55 49.07
C LYS A 276 -16.05 -54.64 48.16
N GLU A 277 -15.30 -55.70 47.85
CA GLU A 277 -15.80 -56.84 47.08
C GLU A 277 -16.56 -57.83 47.93
N GLU A 278 -16.32 -57.95 49.24
CA GLU A 278 -16.99 -58.89 50.13
C GLU A 278 -18.38 -58.42 50.64
N LYS A 279 -18.82 -57.16 50.24
CA LYS A 279 -20.13 -56.62 50.61
C LYS A 279 -21.09 -56.42 49.39
N LYS A 280 -20.86 -57.10 48.28
CA LYS A 280 -21.77 -57.16 47.17
C LYS A 280 -22.15 -58.65 46.94
#